data_251d9a112094cae06c7774e794d1e0e3
#
_entry.id   251d9a112094cae06c7774e794d1e0e3
#
_cell.length_a   1.000
_cell.length_b   1.000
_cell.length_c   1.000
_cell.angle_alpha   90.00
_cell.angle_beta   90.00
_cell.angle_gamma   90.00
#
_symmetry.space_group_name_H-M   'P 1'
#
loop_
_entity.id
_entity.type
_entity.pdbx_description
1 polymer ?
#
loop_
_entity_poly.entity_id
_entity_poly.type
_entity_poly.pdbx_seq_one_letter_code
_entity_poly.pdbx_strand_id
1 'polypeptide(L)'
;MIFGLAFLLLPANPVFGEQAKYVVEVNTKSNRIIEVVQNKLVTIKLSKNVLAGAQVADESVAELVVREVHVPNWLTLRAKKVGTTQLTLWEKDNADSQASIIETFDIIVLPDVAGLKKSLHEIFPNEDIRVTTSNELVILSGTISGGEKLAKAVSLAEKYNPEKIINMLQVGGIQQVMLEVRVAEMSKNLGRRLGINFAATGGTSLGLTMLDDLVNLPAKGWPGNPLAVGDKVNALVSFFGSGEVLTFFFDAMKEEGLLKILAEPTLIALSGQKASFLAGGEIPVPIPDNDGIGITWKPFGVALNFTPVVLGSNRISMKIAPEVSELDYSRSLRVGGYVVPALDTRRVSTVVELRDGQSFAVAGLLKNHVRENIHKFPILGDIPVLGALFRSSEFQKSETELVIIVTPHLVKPLDMEKQPLPTDSFIEPDGFEFLMLGALEGQVPSEEQEAELQPTGQQSGFDGDFGYIIPE
;
A
#
# COMPACT_ATOMS: atom_id res chain seq x y z
N MET A 1 8.92 -65.51 -23.18
CA MET A 1 7.71 -65.74 -23.98
C MET A 1 7.20 -64.39 -24.44
N ILE A 2 7.50 -64.09 -25.65
CA ILE A 2 7.30 -62.80 -26.31
C ILE A 2 5.95 -62.87 -27.00
N PHE A 3 5.04 -61.94 -26.71
CA PHE A 3 3.85 -61.73 -27.54
C PHE A 3 3.96 -60.32 -28.14
N GLY A 4 4.25 -60.34 -29.44
CA GLY A 4 4.26 -59.16 -30.29
C GLY A 4 2.82 -58.74 -30.62
N LEU A 5 2.51 -57.46 -30.47
CA LEU A 5 1.30 -56.82 -31.00
C LEU A 5 1.66 -56.24 -32.39
N ALA A 6 1.08 -56.78 -33.42
CA ALA A 6 1.21 -56.30 -34.79
C ALA A 6 0.37 -55.04 -34.98
N PHE A 7 1.06 -53.91 -35.27
CA PHE A 7 0.46 -52.69 -35.80
C PHE A 7 0.17 -52.85 -37.29
N LEU A 8 -1.09 -52.90 -37.69
CA LEU A 8 -1.53 -52.77 -39.05
C LEU A 8 -1.59 -51.30 -39.46
N LEU A 9 -0.61 -50.88 -40.21
CA LEU A 9 -0.60 -49.62 -40.94
C LEU A 9 -1.56 -49.68 -42.13
N LEU A 10 -2.63 -48.89 -42.11
CA LEU A 10 -3.43 -48.58 -43.30
C LEU A 10 -3.00 -47.21 -43.87
N PRO A 11 -2.98 -47.06 -45.22
CA PRO A 11 -2.40 -45.92 -45.85
C PRO A 11 -3.25 -44.64 -45.72
N ALA A 12 -2.58 -43.53 -45.43
CA ALA A 12 -3.14 -42.22 -45.41
C ALA A 12 -3.53 -41.74 -46.82
N ASN A 13 -4.77 -41.30 -46.98
CA ASN A 13 -5.14 -40.36 -48.04
C ASN A 13 -5.29 -38.96 -47.47
N PRO A 14 -4.61 -37.94 -48.01
CA PRO A 14 -4.73 -36.58 -47.52
C PRO A 14 -5.85 -35.87 -48.29
N VAL A 15 -6.77 -35.28 -47.59
CA VAL A 15 -7.55 -34.07 -47.89
C VAL A 15 -8.80 -34.09 -47.05
N PHE A 16 -8.74 -33.37 -45.95
CA PHE A 16 -9.76 -32.61 -45.21
C PHE A 16 -9.29 -32.48 -43.78
N GLY A 17 -9.37 -31.26 -43.23
CA GLY A 17 -8.83 -30.90 -41.93
C GLY A 17 -9.20 -31.90 -40.82
N GLU A 18 -8.25 -32.14 -39.96
CA GLU A 18 -8.22 -33.09 -38.86
C GLU A 18 -9.31 -32.76 -37.80
N GLN A 19 -10.56 -33.17 -38.06
CA GLN A 19 -11.60 -33.27 -37.08
C GLN A 19 -11.57 -34.70 -36.54
N ALA A 20 -11.20 -34.86 -35.25
CA ALA A 20 -11.17 -36.14 -34.59
C ALA A 20 -12.53 -36.84 -34.72
N LYS A 21 -12.59 -37.90 -35.48
CA LYS A 21 -13.79 -38.72 -35.72
C LYS A 21 -13.91 -39.67 -34.53
N TYR A 22 -14.74 -39.33 -33.53
CA TYR A 22 -15.03 -40.25 -32.44
C TYR A 22 -16.03 -41.32 -32.92
N VAL A 23 -15.65 -42.56 -32.79
CA VAL A 23 -16.53 -43.71 -33.11
C VAL A 23 -17.06 -44.24 -31.78
N VAL A 24 -18.37 -44.16 -31.56
CA VAL A 24 -19.06 -44.73 -30.42
C VAL A 24 -19.78 -46.00 -30.88
N GLU A 25 -19.34 -47.17 -30.41
CA GLU A 25 -20.09 -48.43 -30.61
C GLU A 25 -21.19 -48.46 -29.57
N VAL A 26 -22.44 -48.34 -30.02
CA VAL A 26 -23.61 -48.43 -29.17
C VAL A 26 -24.09 -49.88 -29.15
N ASN A 27 -23.94 -50.54 -28.00
CA ASN A 27 -24.51 -51.86 -27.77
C ASN A 27 -25.96 -51.67 -27.31
N THR A 28 -26.89 -52.02 -28.17
CA THR A 28 -28.35 -51.79 -28.07
C THR A 28 -29.04 -52.41 -26.83
N LYS A 29 -28.32 -53.10 -25.96
CA LYS A 29 -28.94 -53.73 -24.79
C LYS A 29 -28.76 -53.04 -23.44
N SER A 30 -27.89 -52.05 -23.29
CA SER A 30 -27.60 -51.51 -21.95
C SER A 30 -27.50 -49.96 -21.81
N ASN A 31 -27.37 -49.17 -22.88
CA ASN A 31 -27.23 -47.72 -22.70
C ASN A 31 -28.05 -46.96 -23.77
N ARG A 32 -29.17 -46.33 -23.36
CA ARG A 32 -30.02 -45.51 -24.23
C ARG A 32 -29.56 -44.05 -24.30
N ILE A 33 -28.43 -43.69 -23.66
CA ILE A 33 -27.91 -42.34 -23.62
C ILE A 33 -26.61 -42.27 -24.43
N ILE A 34 -26.51 -41.28 -25.33
CA ILE A 34 -25.33 -40.98 -26.15
C ILE A 34 -24.83 -39.59 -25.79
N GLU A 35 -23.68 -39.53 -25.12
CA GLU A 35 -23.05 -38.27 -24.79
C GLU A 35 -22.14 -37.83 -25.93
N VAL A 36 -22.32 -36.58 -26.39
CA VAL A 36 -21.56 -35.98 -27.51
C VAL A 36 -21.06 -34.62 -27.12
N VAL A 37 -19.83 -34.30 -27.49
CA VAL A 37 -19.26 -32.97 -27.21
C VAL A 37 -19.67 -31.98 -28.32
N GLN A 38 -20.02 -30.78 -27.94
CA GLN A 38 -20.41 -29.71 -28.87
C GLN A 38 -19.35 -29.46 -29.97
N ASN A 39 -19.82 -29.16 -31.19
CA ASN A 39 -19.01 -28.94 -32.38
C ASN A 39 -18.18 -30.15 -32.85
N LYS A 40 -18.42 -31.35 -32.30
CA LYS A 40 -17.80 -32.61 -32.75
C LYS A 40 -18.72 -33.39 -33.68
N LEU A 41 -18.08 -34.15 -34.57
CA LEU A 41 -18.75 -35.16 -35.36
C LEU A 41 -18.59 -36.51 -34.66
N VAL A 42 -19.69 -37.19 -34.39
CA VAL A 42 -19.69 -38.52 -33.79
C VAL A 42 -20.31 -39.50 -34.76
N THR A 43 -19.59 -40.59 -35.01
CA THR A 43 -20.10 -41.67 -35.83
C THR A 43 -20.57 -42.81 -34.93
N ILE A 44 -21.84 -43.12 -35.02
CA ILE A 44 -22.50 -44.19 -34.26
C ILE A 44 -22.55 -45.46 -35.13
N LYS A 45 -22.05 -46.56 -34.62
CA LYS A 45 -22.14 -47.87 -35.25
C LYS A 45 -23.25 -48.63 -34.60
N LEU A 46 -24.24 -49.01 -35.39
CA LEU A 46 -25.41 -49.78 -34.94
C LEU A 46 -25.13 -51.26 -35.07
N SER A 47 -25.66 -52.07 -34.12
CA SER A 47 -25.44 -53.51 -34.07
C SER A 47 -26.27 -54.30 -35.07
N LYS A 48 -27.32 -53.73 -35.67
CA LYS A 48 -28.21 -54.37 -36.67
C LYS A 48 -27.99 -53.83 -38.06
N ASN A 49 -28.16 -54.67 -39.05
CA ASN A 49 -27.72 -54.46 -40.43
C ASN A 49 -28.64 -53.62 -41.33
N VAL A 50 -29.87 -53.29 -40.90
CA VAL A 50 -30.86 -52.64 -41.82
C VAL A 50 -31.51 -51.47 -41.11
N LEU A 51 -31.10 -50.26 -41.47
CA LEU A 51 -31.71 -49.01 -41.04
C LEU A 51 -32.64 -48.50 -42.14
N ALA A 52 -33.95 -48.39 -41.87
CA ALA A 52 -34.93 -47.81 -42.79
C ALA A 52 -34.93 -46.29 -42.76
N GLY A 53 -34.63 -45.73 -41.60
CA GLY A 53 -34.53 -44.26 -41.39
C GLY A 53 -34.00 -43.91 -40.01
N ALA A 54 -33.56 -42.64 -39.87
CA ALA A 54 -33.15 -42.05 -38.61
C ALA A 54 -33.61 -40.57 -38.60
N GLN A 55 -34.07 -40.10 -37.45
CA GLN A 55 -34.47 -38.70 -37.26
C GLN A 55 -34.05 -38.23 -35.88
N VAL A 56 -33.62 -36.98 -35.80
CA VAL A 56 -33.37 -36.28 -34.57
C VAL A 56 -34.57 -35.38 -34.28
N ALA A 57 -35.06 -35.40 -33.04
CA ALA A 57 -36.24 -34.63 -32.63
C ALA A 57 -35.99 -33.11 -32.68
N ASP A 58 -34.79 -32.68 -32.30
CA ASP A 58 -34.40 -31.25 -32.35
C ASP A 58 -33.07 -31.11 -33.13
N GLU A 59 -33.19 -30.63 -34.36
CA GLU A 59 -32.04 -30.38 -35.23
C GLU A 59 -31.19 -29.16 -34.82
N SER A 60 -31.68 -28.34 -33.91
CA SER A 60 -30.91 -27.24 -33.35
C SER A 60 -29.85 -27.73 -32.37
N VAL A 61 -30.08 -28.85 -31.69
CA VAL A 61 -29.18 -29.49 -30.72
C VAL A 61 -28.19 -30.41 -31.43
N ALA A 62 -28.70 -31.32 -32.30
CA ALA A 62 -27.87 -32.22 -33.06
C ALA A 62 -28.48 -32.51 -34.44
N GLU A 63 -27.64 -32.58 -35.45
CA GLU A 63 -28.03 -32.79 -36.85
C GLU A 63 -27.42 -34.06 -37.41
N LEU A 64 -28.18 -34.79 -38.22
CA LEU A 64 -27.70 -35.90 -39.02
C LEU A 64 -26.96 -35.38 -40.25
N VAL A 65 -25.65 -35.61 -40.33
CA VAL A 65 -24.80 -35.02 -41.42
C VAL A 65 -24.76 -35.95 -42.64
N VAL A 66 -24.64 -37.25 -42.47
CA VAL A 66 -24.61 -38.21 -43.56
C VAL A 66 -25.03 -39.61 -43.08
N ARG A 67 -25.86 -40.26 -43.88
CA ARG A 67 -25.97 -41.70 -43.95
C ARG A 67 -24.99 -42.19 -45.00
N GLU A 68 -23.86 -42.81 -44.61
CA GLU A 68 -22.96 -43.38 -45.59
C GLU A 68 -23.67 -44.48 -46.36
N VAL A 69 -23.91 -44.25 -47.65
CA VAL A 69 -24.73 -45.07 -48.52
C VAL A 69 -24.13 -46.49 -48.71
N HIS A 70 -22.87 -46.69 -48.37
CA HIS A 70 -22.11 -47.90 -48.58
C HIS A 70 -21.89 -48.75 -47.32
N VAL A 71 -22.25 -48.22 -46.12
CA VAL A 71 -22.13 -48.92 -44.84
C VAL A 71 -23.44 -48.79 -44.09
N PRO A 72 -24.34 -49.71 -44.18
CA PRO A 72 -25.75 -49.61 -43.70
C PRO A 72 -25.93 -49.42 -42.20
N ASN A 73 -24.84 -49.54 -41.41
CA ASN A 73 -24.91 -49.52 -39.94
C ASN A 73 -24.24 -48.31 -39.30
N TRP A 74 -23.84 -47.32 -40.08
CA TRP A 74 -23.15 -46.15 -39.58
C TRP A 74 -23.99 -44.88 -39.75
N LEU A 75 -24.03 -44.08 -38.68
CA LEU A 75 -24.77 -42.83 -38.62
C LEU A 75 -23.84 -41.73 -38.10
N THR A 76 -23.72 -40.62 -38.82
CA THR A 76 -22.89 -39.51 -38.36
C THR A 76 -23.76 -38.35 -37.89
N LEU A 77 -23.58 -37.99 -36.62
CA LEU A 77 -24.24 -36.88 -35.96
C LEU A 77 -23.25 -35.70 -35.80
N ARG A 78 -23.73 -34.49 -36.04
CA ARG A 78 -23.05 -33.27 -35.68
C ARG A 78 -23.74 -32.62 -34.46
N ALA A 79 -23.03 -32.50 -33.35
CA ALA A 79 -23.52 -31.78 -32.20
C ALA A 79 -23.39 -30.27 -32.43
N LYS A 80 -24.48 -29.50 -32.40
CA LYS A 80 -24.53 -28.06 -32.66
C LYS A 80 -24.58 -27.25 -31.38
N LYS A 81 -25.53 -27.51 -30.52
CA LYS A 81 -25.81 -26.75 -29.31
C LYS A 81 -25.89 -27.65 -28.10
N VAL A 82 -25.40 -27.19 -26.95
CA VAL A 82 -25.55 -27.89 -25.68
C VAL A 82 -27.02 -28.06 -25.32
N GLY A 83 -27.41 -29.27 -24.99
CA GLY A 83 -28.78 -29.63 -24.70
C GLY A 83 -29.05 -31.12 -24.87
N THR A 84 -30.31 -31.54 -24.71
CA THR A 84 -30.74 -32.92 -24.89
C THR A 84 -31.70 -33.02 -26.05
N THR A 85 -31.55 -34.04 -26.85
CA THR A 85 -32.47 -34.37 -27.95
C THR A 85 -32.63 -35.89 -28.06
N GLN A 86 -33.59 -36.35 -28.86
CA GLN A 86 -33.84 -37.78 -29.08
C GLN A 86 -33.52 -38.14 -30.51
N LEU A 87 -32.81 -39.27 -30.65
CA LEU A 87 -32.60 -39.95 -31.93
C LEU A 87 -33.54 -41.12 -32.04
N THR A 88 -34.43 -41.11 -33.02
CA THR A 88 -35.34 -42.24 -33.32
C THR A 88 -34.84 -42.96 -34.54
N LEU A 89 -34.79 -44.29 -34.42
CA LEU A 89 -34.35 -45.18 -35.50
C LEU A 89 -35.50 -46.07 -35.92
N TRP A 90 -35.64 -46.27 -37.23
CA TRP A 90 -36.61 -47.20 -37.84
C TRP A 90 -35.91 -48.33 -38.56
N GLU A 91 -36.40 -49.54 -38.38
CA GLU A 91 -35.99 -50.77 -39.10
C GLU A 91 -37.07 -51.26 -40.02
N LYS A 92 -36.62 -51.84 -41.12
CA LYS A 92 -37.53 -52.54 -42.05
C LYS A 92 -37.16 -53.97 -42.08
N ASP A 93 -38.08 -54.84 -41.56
CA ASP A 93 -37.84 -56.30 -41.42
C ASP A 93 -37.92 -57.09 -42.74
N ASN A 94 -38.69 -56.61 -43.72
CA ASN A 94 -38.79 -57.16 -45.07
C ASN A 94 -39.25 -56.13 -46.07
N ALA A 95 -39.02 -56.37 -47.35
CA ALA A 95 -39.31 -55.40 -48.45
C ALA A 95 -40.75 -54.91 -48.52
N ASP A 96 -41.73 -55.69 -47.93
CA ASP A 96 -43.15 -55.35 -47.93
C ASP A 96 -43.74 -54.88 -46.58
N SER A 97 -42.94 -54.76 -45.55
CA SER A 97 -43.40 -54.35 -44.23
C SER A 97 -43.29 -52.82 -44.04
N GLN A 98 -44.28 -52.21 -43.35
CA GLN A 98 -44.16 -50.79 -42.89
C GLN A 98 -43.01 -50.69 -41.91
N ALA A 99 -42.20 -49.60 -42.05
CA ALA A 99 -41.11 -49.32 -41.10
C ALA A 99 -41.65 -49.09 -39.70
N SER A 100 -41.14 -49.87 -38.73
CA SER A 100 -41.53 -49.77 -37.33
C SER A 100 -40.41 -49.08 -36.52
N ILE A 101 -40.81 -48.31 -35.53
CA ILE A 101 -39.86 -47.69 -34.59
C ILE A 101 -39.22 -48.78 -33.78
N ILE A 102 -37.89 -48.87 -33.80
CA ILE A 102 -37.17 -49.92 -33.08
C ILE A 102 -36.58 -49.42 -31.80
N GLU A 103 -35.89 -48.31 -31.89
CA GLU A 103 -35.11 -47.80 -30.77
C GLU A 103 -35.09 -46.29 -30.73
N THR A 104 -35.14 -45.73 -29.53
CA THR A 104 -34.98 -44.31 -29.27
C THR A 104 -33.79 -44.13 -28.32
N PHE A 105 -32.89 -43.22 -28.67
CA PHE A 105 -31.72 -42.87 -27.89
C PHE A 105 -31.80 -41.41 -27.47
N ASP A 106 -31.49 -41.15 -26.23
CA ASP A 106 -31.33 -39.79 -25.74
C ASP A 106 -29.92 -39.31 -26.06
N ILE A 107 -29.78 -38.21 -26.80
CA ILE A 107 -28.52 -37.56 -27.13
C ILE A 107 -28.34 -36.40 -26.17
N ILE A 108 -27.27 -36.44 -25.41
CA ILE A 108 -26.86 -35.35 -24.52
C ILE A 108 -25.64 -34.68 -25.14
N VAL A 109 -25.79 -33.44 -25.58
CA VAL A 109 -24.68 -32.62 -26.08
C VAL A 109 -24.06 -31.84 -24.90
N LEU A 110 -22.84 -32.22 -24.58
CA LEU A 110 -22.06 -31.60 -23.52
C LEU A 110 -21.17 -30.46 -24.06
N PRO A 111 -20.85 -29.43 -23.25
CA PRO A 111 -19.91 -28.37 -23.64
C PRO A 111 -18.50 -28.91 -23.86
N ASP A 112 -17.70 -28.26 -24.72
CA ASP A 112 -16.29 -28.63 -24.98
C ASP A 112 -15.38 -28.15 -23.83
N VAL A 113 -15.38 -28.91 -22.75
CA VAL A 113 -14.54 -28.64 -21.57
C VAL A 113 -13.06 -28.80 -21.85
N ALA A 114 -12.69 -29.72 -22.73
CA ALA A 114 -11.29 -29.96 -23.06
C ALA A 114 -10.69 -28.77 -23.80
N GLY A 115 -11.43 -28.21 -24.75
CA GLY A 115 -11.02 -26.97 -25.45
C GLY A 115 -10.94 -25.78 -24.49
N LEU A 116 -11.94 -25.59 -23.62
CA LEU A 116 -11.93 -24.53 -22.61
C LEU A 116 -10.75 -24.68 -21.62
N LYS A 117 -10.51 -25.89 -21.10
CA LYS A 117 -9.40 -26.18 -20.19
C LYS A 117 -8.05 -25.86 -20.85
N LYS A 118 -7.87 -26.24 -22.11
CA LYS A 118 -6.65 -25.95 -22.88
C LYS A 118 -6.47 -24.44 -23.05
N SER A 119 -7.50 -23.72 -23.47
CA SER A 119 -7.45 -22.26 -23.65
C SER A 119 -7.19 -21.51 -22.35
N LEU A 120 -7.79 -21.94 -21.24
CA LEU A 120 -7.53 -21.35 -19.92
C LEU A 120 -6.08 -21.60 -19.47
N HIS A 121 -5.55 -22.80 -19.69
CA HIS A 121 -4.16 -23.11 -19.33
C HIS A 121 -3.13 -22.37 -20.21
N GLU A 122 -3.41 -22.16 -21.51
CA GLU A 122 -2.57 -21.39 -22.40
C GLU A 122 -2.51 -19.89 -22.02
N ILE A 123 -3.66 -19.32 -21.59
CA ILE A 123 -3.75 -17.90 -21.22
C ILE A 123 -3.27 -17.66 -19.78
N PHE A 124 -3.52 -18.62 -18.89
CA PHE A 124 -3.22 -18.54 -17.46
C PHE A 124 -2.39 -19.74 -16.98
N PRO A 125 -1.13 -19.92 -17.45
CA PRO A 125 -0.34 -21.13 -17.19
C PRO A 125 0.01 -21.34 -15.71
N ASN A 126 0.04 -20.25 -14.92
CA ASN A 126 0.44 -20.27 -13.50
C ASN A 126 -0.75 -20.24 -12.52
N GLU A 127 -2.00 -20.41 -13.02
CA GLU A 127 -3.20 -20.37 -12.21
C GLU A 127 -3.78 -21.79 -12.04
N ASP A 128 -4.27 -22.13 -10.85
CA ASP A 128 -4.96 -23.40 -10.60
C ASP A 128 -6.45 -23.27 -10.94
N ILE A 129 -6.74 -23.32 -12.23
CA ILE A 129 -8.12 -23.27 -12.73
C ILE A 129 -8.56 -24.68 -13.12
N ARG A 130 -9.58 -25.18 -12.42
CA ARG A 130 -10.21 -26.49 -12.70
C ARG A 130 -11.55 -26.25 -13.36
N VAL A 131 -11.75 -26.94 -14.47
CA VAL A 131 -12.99 -26.90 -15.23
C VAL A 131 -13.65 -28.29 -15.12
N THR A 132 -14.86 -28.30 -14.58
CA THR A 132 -15.69 -29.51 -14.46
C THR A 132 -17.06 -29.24 -15.05
N THR A 133 -17.77 -30.32 -15.43
CA THR A 133 -19.14 -30.24 -15.90
C THR A 133 -20.07 -30.99 -14.96
N SER A 134 -21.26 -30.44 -14.76
CA SER A 134 -22.36 -31.10 -14.12
C SER A 134 -23.58 -30.89 -14.98
N ASN A 135 -24.04 -31.95 -15.65
CA ASN A 135 -25.07 -31.89 -16.70
C ASN A 135 -24.67 -30.91 -17.81
N GLU A 136 -25.45 -29.85 -18.01
CA GLU A 136 -25.20 -28.80 -19.02
C GLU A 136 -24.38 -27.62 -18.48
N LEU A 137 -24.08 -27.60 -17.19
CA LEU A 137 -23.38 -26.52 -16.52
C LEU A 137 -21.86 -26.72 -16.57
N VAL A 138 -21.13 -25.65 -16.82
CA VAL A 138 -19.67 -25.60 -16.69
C VAL A 138 -19.34 -24.94 -15.35
N ILE A 139 -18.61 -25.64 -14.51
CA ILE A 139 -18.17 -25.16 -13.21
C ILE A 139 -16.69 -24.83 -13.30
N LEU A 140 -16.35 -23.56 -13.03
CA LEU A 140 -14.98 -23.11 -12.84
C LEU A 140 -14.66 -23.11 -11.35
N SER A 141 -13.64 -23.82 -10.93
CA SER A 141 -13.19 -23.88 -9.53
C SER A 141 -11.68 -23.77 -9.44
N GLY A 142 -11.17 -23.44 -8.25
CA GLY A 142 -9.74 -23.26 -8.02
C GLY A 142 -9.38 -21.87 -7.56
N THR A 143 -8.11 -21.51 -7.68
CA THR A 143 -7.58 -20.21 -7.22
C THR A 143 -6.94 -19.43 -8.35
N ILE A 144 -7.18 -18.12 -8.38
CA ILE A 144 -6.65 -17.20 -9.38
C ILE A 144 -6.03 -15.98 -8.68
N SER A 145 -4.89 -15.51 -9.17
CA SER A 145 -4.06 -14.51 -8.47
C SER A 145 -4.57 -13.06 -8.54
N GLY A 146 -5.74 -12.77 -9.14
CA GLY A 146 -6.26 -11.41 -9.20
C GLY A 146 -7.64 -11.30 -9.83
N GLY A 147 -8.41 -10.26 -9.41
CA GLY A 147 -9.78 -10.02 -9.88
C GLY A 147 -9.88 -9.74 -11.39
N GLU A 148 -8.89 -9.08 -11.99
CA GLU A 148 -8.84 -8.84 -13.44
C GLU A 148 -8.70 -10.15 -14.23
N LYS A 149 -7.85 -11.06 -13.76
CA LYS A 149 -7.67 -12.38 -14.37
C LYS A 149 -8.93 -13.23 -14.20
N LEU A 150 -9.59 -13.14 -13.04
CA LEU A 150 -10.86 -13.80 -12.78
C LEU A 150 -11.93 -13.34 -13.79
N ALA A 151 -12.10 -12.04 -13.98
CA ALA A 151 -13.04 -11.50 -14.96
C ALA A 151 -12.75 -12.00 -16.40
N LYS A 152 -11.47 -12.01 -16.80
CA LYS A 152 -11.04 -12.53 -18.10
C LYS A 152 -11.30 -14.05 -18.25
N ALA A 153 -11.06 -14.85 -17.20
CA ALA A 153 -11.30 -16.28 -17.22
C ALA A 153 -12.80 -16.58 -17.34
N VAL A 154 -13.65 -15.86 -16.60
CA VAL A 154 -15.12 -16.00 -16.69
C VAL A 154 -15.60 -15.59 -18.08
N SER A 155 -15.18 -14.44 -18.62
CA SER A 155 -15.55 -13.98 -19.95
C SER A 155 -15.10 -14.94 -21.07
N LEU A 156 -13.96 -15.61 -20.89
CA LEU A 156 -13.53 -16.66 -21.83
C LEU A 156 -14.44 -17.87 -21.75
N ALA A 157 -14.80 -18.32 -20.56
CA ALA A 157 -15.68 -19.46 -20.37
C ALA A 157 -17.10 -19.19 -20.95
N GLU A 158 -17.62 -17.97 -20.79
CA GLU A 158 -18.91 -17.56 -21.36
C GLU A 158 -18.99 -17.69 -22.88
N LYS A 159 -17.85 -17.60 -23.58
CA LYS A 159 -17.81 -17.85 -25.03
C LYS A 159 -18.00 -19.33 -25.40
N TYR A 160 -17.64 -20.24 -24.47
CA TYR A 160 -17.79 -21.69 -24.68
C TYR A 160 -19.19 -22.18 -24.29
N ASN A 161 -19.78 -21.62 -23.24
CA ASN A 161 -21.13 -22.02 -22.78
C ASN A 161 -21.87 -20.81 -22.22
N PRO A 162 -22.54 -19.99 -23.06
CA PRO A 162 -23.28 -18.81 -22.62
C PRO A 162 -24.37 -19.19 -21.60
N GLU A 163 -24.50 -18.36 -20.54
CA GLU A 163 -25.54 -18.45 -19.50
C GLU A 163 -25.54 -19.72 -18.60
N LYS A 164 -24.65 -20.69 -18.83
CA LYS A 164 -24.61 -21.94 -18.09
C LYS A 164 -23.26 -22.15 -17.37
N ILE A 165 -22.70 -21.06 -16.79
CA ILE A 165 -21.44 -21.09 -16.06
C ILE A 165 -21.68 -20.81 -14.58
N ILE A 166 -21.12 -21.68 -13.74
CA ILE A 166 -21.01 -21.46 -12.30
C ILE A 166 -19.56 -21.09 -11.97
N ASN A 167 -19.36 -19.87 -11.50
CA ASN A 167 -18.06 -19.39 -11.08
C ASN A 167 -17.85 -19.68 -9.58
N MET A 168 -16.95 -20.63 -9.28
CA MET A 168 -16.45 -20.95 -7.94
C MET A 168 -14.94 -20.66 -7.82
N LEU A 169 -14.38 -19.83 -8.72
CA LEU A 169 -13.00 -19.39 -8.62
C LEU A 169 -12.84 -18.46 -7.41
N GLN A 170 -11.85 -18.73 -6.59
CA GLN A 170 -11.47 -17.88 -5.49
C GLN A 170 -10.25 -17.04 -5.88
N VAL A 171 -10.27 -15.75 -5.57
CA VAL A 171 -9.07 -14.93 -5.72
C VAL A 171 -8.10 -15.39 -4.64
N GLY A 172 -7.03 -16.04 -5.07
CA GLY A 172 -6.05 -16.68 -4.20
C GLY A 172 -5.21 -15.65 -3.46
N GLY A 173 -5.11 -15.91 -2.14
CA GLY A 173 -4.28 -15.16 -1.22
C GLY A 173 -4.86 -13.79 -0.87
N ILE A 174 -5.09 -13.57 0.42
CA ILE A 174 -5.34 -12.24 0.97
C ILE A 174 -4.10 -11.41 0.66
N GLN A 175 -4.15 -10.58 -0.38
CA GLN A 175 -3.04 -9.73 -0.73
C GLN A 175 -3.00 -8.57 0.24
N GLN A 176 -1.98 -8.56 1.10
CA GLN A 176 -1.70 -7.48 2.02
C GLN A 176 -0.60 -6.59 1.44
N VAL A 177 -0.77 -5.30 1.61
CA VAL A 177 0.20 -4.30 1.22
C VAL A 177 0.69 -3.60 2.47
N MET A 178 1.98 -3.64 2.71
CA MET A 178 2.66 -2.80 3.68
C MET A 178 3.10 -1.52 2.96
N LEU A 179 2.75 -0.38 3.52
CA LEU A 179 3.20 0.92 3.05
C LEU A 179 4.23 1.46 4.05
N GLU A 180 5.44 1.70 3.57
CA GLU A 180 6.46 2.46 4.27
C GLU A 180 6.46 3.89 3.74
N VAL A 181 6.36 4.86 4.64
CA VAL A 181 6.44 6.28 4.32
C VAL A 181 7.63 6.88 5.03
N ARG A 182 8.43 7.67 4.32
CA ARG A 182 9.53 8.45 4.89
C ARG A 182 9.26 9.92 4.69
N VAL A 183 9.09 10.65 5.79
CA VAL A 183 8.97 12.11 5.81
C VAL A 183 10.25 12.67 6.39
N ALA A 184 11.04 13.31 5.56
CA ALA A 184 12.30 13.93 5.97
C ALA A 184 12.25 15.43 5.70
N GLU A 185 12.53 16.22 6.74
CA GLU A 185 12.65 17.67 6.65
C GLU A 185 13.96 18.12 7.27
N MET A 186 14.62 19.07 6.62
CA MET A 186 15.77 19.76 7.13
C MET A 186 15.54 21.26 7.01
N SER A 187 15.65 21.99 8.12
CA SER A 187 15.56 23.44 8.16
C SER A 187 16.85 24.02 8.72
N LYS A 188 17.42 24.97 7.99
CA LYS A 188 18.65 25.67 8.36
C LYS A 188 18.38 27.15 8.44
N ASN A 189 18.68 27.74 9.61
CA ASN A 189 18.57 29.13 9.87
C ASN A 189 19.96 29.73 10.09
N LEU A 190 20.27 30.81 9.39
CA LEU A 190 21.48 31.53 9.51
C LEU A 190 21.18 33.01 9.79
N GLY A 191 21.60 33.51 10.93
CA GLY A 191 21.51 34.90 11.32
C GLY A 191 22.91 35.54 11.44
N ARG A 192 23.09 36.70 10.91
CA ARG A 192 24.32 37.53 11.10
C ARG A 192 23.91 38.97 11.34
N ARG A 193 24.43 39.55 12.38
CA ARG A 193 24.22 40.97 12.67
C ARG A 193 25.55 41.62 12.97
N LEU A 194 25.76 42.84 12.44
CA LEU A 194 26.88 43.70 12.76
C LEU A 194 26.39 45.14 12.80
N GLY A 195 26.41 45.73 13.97
CA GLY A 195 26.02 47.11 14.21
C GLY A 195 26.96 47.76 15.22
N ILE A 196 27.26 49.00 15.00
CA ILE A 196 28.11 49.81 15.90
C ILE A 196 27.41 51.14 16.15
N ASN A 197 27.19 51.44 17.43
CA ASN A 197 26.77 52.77 17.85
C ASN A 197 27.81 53.39 18.82
N PHE A 198 27.84 54.64 18.90
CA PHE A 198 28.69 55.31 19.87
C PHE A 198 27.92 56.44 20.60
N ALA A 199 28.31 56.66 21.83
CA ALA A 199 27.84 57.77 22.64
C ALA A 199 29.05 58.51 23.24
N ALA A 200 29.07 59.77 23.08
CA ALA A 200 30.05 60.70 23.72
C ALA A 200 29.31 61.56 24.74
N THR A 201 29.73 61.49 25.98
CA THR A 201 29.13 62.28 27.08
C THR A 201 30.17 63.09 27.76
N GLY A 202 29.89 64.39 27.96
CA GLY A 202 30.79 65.28 28.64
C GLY A 202 30.05 66.47 29.21
N GLY A 203 30.12 66.70 30.52
CA GLY A 203 29.44 67.78 31.19
C GLY A 203 27.92 67.78 30.91
N THR A 204 27.46 68.79 30.18
CA THR A 204 26.06 68.95 29.75
C THR A 204 25.84 68.53 28.31
N SER A 205 26.86 67.98 27.63
CA SER A 205 26.82 67.61 26.22
C SER A 205 26.63 66.11 26.03
N LEU A 206 25.78 65.73 25.09
CA LEU A 206 25.54 64.36 24.68
C LEU A 206 25.58 64.31 23.15
N GLY A 207 26.49 63.51 22.62
CA GLY A 207 26.49 63.11 21.21
C GLY A 207 26.30 61.62 21.14
N LEU A 208 25.33 61.13 20.36
CA LEU A 208 25.09 59.65 20.20
C LEU A 208 24.58 59.29 18.82
N THR A 209 24.89 58.08 18.39
CA THR A 209 24.29 57.46 17.25
C THR A 209 23.19 56.50 17.69
N MET A 210 22.07 56.50 16.99
CA MET A 210 20.91 55.66 17.30
C MET A 210 20.54 54.86 16.05
N LEU A 211 21.29 53.81 15.80
CA LEU A 211 21.01 52.87 14.72
C LEU A 211 20.47 51.57 15.32
N ASP A 212 19.36 51.08 14.80
CA ASP A 212 18.81 49.78 15.11
C ASP A 212 18.57 49.48 16.61
N ASP A 213 18.14 50.53 17.37
CA ASP A 213 17.80 50.46 18.81
C ASP A 213 18.91 49.92 19.73
N LEU A 214 20.18 50.06 19.34
CA LEU A 214 21.31 49.66 20.19
C LEU A 214 21.46 50.56 21.43
N VAL A 215 21.10 51.82 21.31
CA VAL A 215 21.12 52.80 22.43
C VAL A 215 19.86 53.61 22.40
N ASN A 216 19.24 53.81 23.55
CA ASN A 216 18.04 54.62 23.69
C ASN A 216 18.28 55.78 24.66
N LEU A 217 17.64 56.93 24.38
CA LEU A 217 17.65 58.07 25.29
C LEU A 217 16.93 57.68 26.60
N PRO A 218 17.44 58.17 27.77
CA PRO A 218 16.78 57.88 29.04
C PRO A 218 15.38 58.51 29.08
N ALA A 219 14.39 57.75 29.62
CA ALA A 219 12.99 58.20 29.65
C ALA A 219 12.74 59.52 30.39
N LYS A 220 13.61 59.88 31.31
CA LYS A 220 13.54 61.17 32.08
C LYS A 220 14.43 62.28 31.48
N GLY A 221 15.02 62.07 30.30
CA GLY A 221 15.91 63.03 29.65
C GLY A 221 17.34 63.05 30.19
N TRP A 222 18.20 63.83 29.54
CA TRP A 222 19.59 64.03 29.85
C TRP A 222 19.73 65.52 30.33
N PRO A 223 20.62 65.88 31.26
CA PRO A 223 21.67 65.09 31.91
C PRO A 223 21.20 64.47 33.23
N GLY A 224 22.00 63.53 33.74
CA GLY A 224 21.83 62.91 35.05
C GLY A 224 21.19 61.54 35.05
N ASN A 225 20.65 61.09 33.93
CA ASN A 225 20.11 59.70 33.77
C ASN A 225 21.03 58.88 32.85
N PRO A 226 21.28 57.61 33.19
CA PRO A 226 22.10 56.75 32.35
C PRO A 226 21.42 56.47 30.99
N LEU A 227 22.22 56.27 29.94
CA LEU A 227 21.75 55.81 28.63
C LEU A 227 21.15 54.41 28.79
N ALA A 228 20.01 54.19 28.18
CA ALA A 228 19.43 52.84 28.14
C ALA A 228 20.13 52.04 27.04
N VAL A 229 20.68 50.89 27.41
CA VAL A 229 21.28 49.94 26.48
C VAL A 229 20.16 49.13 25.86
N GLY A 230 20.16 49.03 24.55
CA GLY A 230 19.19 48.22 23.82
C GLY A 230 19.47 46.72 23.96
N ASP A 231 18.44 45.91 23.79
CA ASP A 231 18.48 44.44 23.98
C ASP A 231 19.41 43.72 22.96
N LYS A 232 19.78 44.40 21.89
CA LYS A 232 20.66 43.82 20.84
C LYS A 232 22.15 44.01 21.12
N VAL A 233 22.53 44.83 22.10
CA VAL A 233 23.95 45.09 22.43
C VAL A 233 24.55 43.88 23.12
N ASN A 234 25.60 43.31 22.51
CA ASN A 234 26.29 42.14 23.07
C ASN A 234 27.76 42.44 23.47
N ALA A 235 28.27 43.62 23.14
CA ALA A 235 29.53 44.10 23.68
C ALA A 235 29.52 45.63 23.84
N LEU A 236 30.26 46.13 24.84
CA LEU A 236 30.39 47.57 25.17
C LEU A 236 31.84 47.88 25.52
N VAL A 237 32.36 48.94 24.97
CA VAL A 237 33.70 49.44 25.29
C VAL A 237 33.62 50.95 25.60
N SER A 238 34.08 51.35 26.78
CA SER A 238 34.07 52.71 27.22
C SER A 238 35.49 53.25 27.44
N PHE A 239 35.74 54.44 26.94
CA PHE A 239 37.00 55.21 27.15
C PHE A 239 36.67 56.39 28.03
N PHE A 240 37.46 56.57 29.11
CA PHE A 240 37.29 57.65 30.08
C PHE A 240 38.38 58.69 29.92
N GLY A 241 37.99 59.94 29.72
CA GLY A 241 38.85 61.14 29.67
C GLY A 241 38.61 62.02 30.88
N SER A 242 39.29 63.23 30.91
CA SER A 242 39.11 64.24 31.96
C SER A 242 37.73 64.92 31.84
N GLY A 243 36.67 64.25 32.31
CA GLY A 243 35.27 64.72 32.29
C GLY A 243 34.46 64.35 31.06
N GLU A 244 35.00 63.49 30.20
CA GLU A 244 34.32 62.98 29.02
C GLU A 244 34.36 61.42 29.02
N VAL A 245 33.29 60.81 28.54
CA VAL A 245 33.20 59.33 28.35
C VAL A 245 32.76 59.09 26.92
N LEU A 246 33.56 58.30 26.18
CA LEU A 246 33.20 57.79 24.87
C LEU A 246 32.89 56.25 24.98
N THR A 247 31.69 55.89 24.66
CA THR A 247 31.24 54.49 24.73
C THR A 247 30.86 54.00 23.35
N PHE A 248 31.38 52.86 22.97
CA PHE A 248 30.99 52.10 21.79
C PHE A 248 30.10 50.94 22.19
N PHE A 249 28.99 50.76 21.50
CA PHE A 249 28.04 49.70 21.65
C PHE A 249 28.11 48.83 20.40
N PHE A 250 28.32 47.55 20.59
CA PHE A 250 28.46 46.58 19.50
C PHE A 250 27.32 45.59 19.53
N ASP A 251 26.76 45.33 18.36
CA ASP A 251 25.95 44.12 18.08
C ASP A 251 26.71 43.31 17.02
N ALA A 252 27.41 42.26 17.44
CA ALA A 252 28.16 41.38 16.55
C ALA A 252 27.74 39.94 16.84
N MET A 253 26.75 39.43 16.13
CA MET A 253 26.16 38.11 16.35
C MET A 253 26.18 37.28 15.07
N LYS A 254 26.55 36.03 15.24
CA LYS A 254 26.36 34.98 14.25
C LYS A 254 25.58 33.85 14.91
N GLU A 255 24.45 33.52 14.34
CA GLU A 255 23.57 32.43 14.81
C GLU A 255 23.41 31.41 13.70
N GLU A 256 23.58 30.14 14.04
CA GLU A 256 23.35 29.03 13.12
C GLU A 256 22.46 28.02 13.82
N GLY A 257 21.29 27.77 13.24
CA GLY A 257 20.34 26.78 13.72
C GLY A 257 20.10 25.69 12.66
N LEU A 258 20.08 24.43 13.09
CA LEU A 258 19.75 23.28 12.26
C LEU A 258 18.65 22.47 12.94
N LEU A 259 17.56 22.27 12.22
CA LEU A 259 16.47 21.38 12.64
C LEU A 259 16.37 20.24 11.62
N LYS A 260 16.31 19.01 12.13
CA LYS A 260 16.09 17.79 11.32
C LYS A 260 14.89 17.03 11.89
N ILE A 261 13.93 16.75 11.04
CA ILE A 261 12.77 15.93 11.35
C ILE A 261 12.83 14.71 10.45
N LEU A 262 12.64 13.53 11.04
CA LEU A 262 12.51 12.25 10.32
C LEU A 262 11.38 11.45 10.96
N ALA A 263 10.40 11.05 10.15
CA ALA A 263 9.31 10.17 10.57
C ALA A 263 9.15 9.05 9.52
N GLU A 264 9.10 7.82 9.98
CA GLU A 264 9.02 6.62 9.13
C GLU A 264 7.85 5.72 9.59
N PRO A 265 6.58 6.14 9.39
CA PRO A 265 5.44 5.28 9.69
C PRO A 265 5.30 4.15 8.69
N THR A 266 4.98 2.97 9.20
CA THR A 266 4.64 1.79 8.42
C THR A 266 3.23 1.33 8.76
N LEU A 267 2.45 0.88 7.78
CA LEU A 267 1.09 0.41 7.99
C LEU A 267 0.76 -0.68 6.98
N ILE A 268 0.05 -1.71 7.42
CA ILE A 268 -0.39 -2.83 6.57
C ILE A 268 -1.89 -2.74 6.37
N ALA A 269 -2.35 -2.97 5.14
CA ALA A 269 -3.76 -3.05 4.80
C ALA A 269 -4.03 -4.17 3.79
N LEU A 270 -5.25 -4.69 3.81
CA LEU A 270 -5.75 -5.57 2.77
C LEU A 270 -6.03 -4.80 1.48
N SER A 271 -5.80 -5.43 0.34
CA SER A 271 -6.16 -4.87 -0.96
C SER A 271 -7.64 -4.47 -1.00
N GLY A 272 -7.92 -3.23 -1.35
CA GLY A 272 -9.25 -2.61 -1.39
C GLY A 272 -9.78 -2.10 -0.04
N GLN A 273 -9.07 -2.29 1.08
CA GLN A 273 -9.49 -1.83 2.40
C GLN A 273 -8.74 -0.57 2.83
N LYS A 274 -9.47 0.33 3.52
CA LYS A 274 -8.87 1.53 4.12
C LYS A 274 -8.23 1.16 5.46
N ALA A 275 -7.00 1.59 5.65
CA ALA A 275 -6.30 1.54 6.93
C ALA A 275 -5.91 2.95 7.39
N SER A 276 -5.86 3.13 8.72
CA SER A 276 -5.45 4.38 9.36
C SER A 276 -4.58 4.09 10.57
N PHE A 277 -3.56 4.91 10.75
CA PHE A 277 -2.63 4.87 11.87
C PHE A 277 -2.41 6.29 12.40
N LEU A 278 -2.35 6.45 13.70
CA LEU A 278 -1.99 7.71 14.37
C LEU A 278 -1.08 7.39 15.56
N ALA A 279 0.12 7.93 15.54
CA ALA A 279 1.04 7.92 16.67
C ALA A 279 1.27 9.37 17.13
N GLY A 280 0.69 9.75 18.26
CA GLY A 280 0.71 11.13 18.76
C GLY A 280 -0.19 11.32 19.95
N GLY A 281 -0.76 12.50 20.08
CA GLY A 281 -1.69 12.86 21.15
C GLY A 281 -2.78 13.79 20.64
N GLU A 282 -3.52 14.36 21.57
CA GLU A 282 -4.55 15.36 21.28
C GLU A 282 -4.35 16.59 22.18
N ILE A 283 -4.52 17.79 21.60
CA ILE A 283 -4.49 19.05 22.36
C ILE A 283 -5.90 19.58 22.57
N PRO A 284 -6.23 20.06 23.78
CA PRO A 284 -7.48 20.76 24.04
C PRO A 284 -7.42 22.18 23.49
N VAL A 285 -8.31 22.51 22.58
CA VAL A 285 -8.47 23.89 22.06
C VAL A 285 -9.73 24.48 22.65
N PRO A 286 -9.62 25.51 23.51
CA PRO A 286 -10.78 26.15 24.08
C PRO A 286 -11.50 27.01 23.03
N ILE A 287 -12.79 26.82 22.89
CA ILE A 287 -13.67 27.57 22.01
C ILE A 287 -14.62 28.38 22.91
N PRO A 288 -14.58 29.73 22.86
CA PRO A 288 -15.57 30.54 23.57
C PRO A 288 -16.97 30.28 23.04
N ASP A 289 -17.92 29.95 23.93
CA ASP A 289 -19.33 29.82 23.62
C ASP A 289 -20.14 30.76 24.50
N ASN A 290 -21.39 31.04 24.15
CA ASN A 290 -22.27 31.98 24.91
C ASN A 290 -22.51 31.53 26.36
N ASP A 291 -22.44 30.23 26.63
CA ASP A 291 -22.68 29.62 27.96
C ASP A 291 -21.39 29.20 28.71
N GLY A 292 -20.19 29.51 28.16
CA GLY A 292 -18.90 29.17 28.76
C GLY A 292 -17.79 28.88 27.78
N ILE A 293 -16.88 27.97 28.17
CA ILE A 293 -15.75 27.54 27.31
C ILE A 293 -15.97 26.09 26.92
N GLY A 294 -16.24 25.87 25.62
CA GLY A 294 -16.19 24.53 25.00
C GLY A 294 -14.76 24.08 24.76
N ILE A 295 -14.48 22.80 24.80
CA ILE A 295 -13.16 22.24 24.46
C ILE A 295 -13.30 21.35 23.22
N THR A 296 -12.48 21.63 22.21
CA THR A 296 -12.34 20.76 21.03
C THR A 296 -10.98 20.14 21.02
N TRP A 297 -10.92 18.82 20.97
CA TRP A 297 -9.68 18.06 20.89
C TRP A 297 -9.19 18.03 19.45
N LYS A 298 -7.91 18.36 19.24
CA LYS A 298 -7.25 18.31 17.94
C LYS A 298 -6.10 17.33 18.00
N PRO A 299 -6.12 16.24 17.18
CA PRO A 299 -5.02 15.29 17.13
C PRO A 299 -3.77 15.92 16.52
N PHE A 300 -2.60 15.51 17.00
CA PHE A 300 -1.29 15.84 16.46
C PHE A 300 -0.37 14.62 16.53
N GLY A 301 0.72 14.64 15.78
CA GLY A 301 1.69 13.56 15.70
C GLY A 301 1.86 13.04 14.27
N VAL A 302 2.20 11.77 14.11
CA VAL A 302 2.39 11.10 12.83
C VAL A 302 1.15 10.30 12.50
N ALA A 303 0.46 10.68 11.42
CA ALA A 303 -0.74 10.00 10.93
C ALA A 303 -0.51 9.49 9.50
N LEU A 304 -1.03 8.28 9.24
CA LEU A 304 -0.99 7.67 7.91
C LEU A 304 -2.34 7.04 7.60
N ASN A 305 -2.98 7.53 6.54
CA ASN A 305 -4.17 6.90 5.98
C ASN A 305 -3.84 6.39 4.59
N PHE A 306 -4.17 5.15 4.30
CA PHE A 306 -4.00 4.63 2.96
C PHE A 306 -5.02 3.56 2.58
N THR A 307 -5.25 3.42 1.28
CA THR A 307 -6.12 2.41 0.69
C THR A 307 -5.41 1.83 -0.52
N PRO A 308 -4.82 0.63 -0.42
CA PRO A 308 -4.13 -0.01 -1.54
C PRO A 308 -5.12 -0.83 -2.39
N VAL A 309 -4.83 -0.95 -3.68
CA VAL A 309 -5.48 -1.89 -4.60
C VAL A 309 -4.37 -2.58 -5.40
N VAL A 310 -4.22 -3.87 -5.22
CA VAL A 310 -3.25 -4.67 -5.98
C VAL A 310 -3.83 -4.96 -7.36
N LEU A 311 -3.13 -4.49 -8.38
CA LEU A 311 -3.43 -4.73 -9.79
C LEU A 311 -2.64 -5.93 -10.31
N GLY A 312 -3.00 -6.45 -11.47
CA GLY A 312 -2.21 -7.51 -12.12
C GLY A 312 -0.74 -7.08 -12.33
N SER A 313 0.19 -8.03 -12.37
CA SER A 313 1.62 -7.80 -12.64
C SER A 313 2.39 -7.02 -11.57
N ASN A 314 2.16 -7.31 -10.27
CA ASN A 314 2.86 -6.70 -9.13
C ASN A 314 2.75 -5.16 -9.05
N ARG A 315 1.73 -4.55 -9.66
CA ARG A 315 1.44 -3.12 -9.54
C ARG A 315 0.44 -2.88 -8.42
N ILE A 316 0.69 -1.86 -7.63
CA ILE A 316 -0.12 -1.47 -6.49
C ILE A 316 -0.56 -0.02 -6.72
N SER A 317 -1.86 0.19 -6.88
CA SER A 317 -2.46 1.52 -6.88
C SER A 317 -2.84 1.87 -5.45
N MET A 318 -2.46 3.05 -4.99
CA MET A 318 -2.66 3.44 -3.58
C MET A 318 -3.17 4.87 -3.49
N LYS A 319 -4.25 5.05 -2.74
CA LYS A 319 -4.64 6.36 -2.23
C LYS A 319 -3.99 6.53 -0.86
N ILE A 320 -3.15 7.54 -0.73
CA ILE A 320 -2.35 7.78 0.47
C ILE A 320 -2.57 9.20 1.00
N ALA A 321 -2.56 9.33 2.32
CA ALA A 321 -2.63 10.63 3.00
C ALA A 321 -1.76 10.59 4.28
N PRO A 322 -0.42 10.66 4.16
CA PRO A 322 0.46 10.86 5.30
C PRO A 322 0.36 12.30 5.83
N GLU A 323 0.51 12.43 7.14
CA GLU A 323 0.51 13.68 7.86
C GLU A 323 1.50 13.61 9.03
N VAL A 324 2.32 14.64 9.18
CA VAL A 324 3.18 14.86 10.34
C VAL A 324 2.84 16.23 10.92
N SER A 325 2.46 16.28 12.19
CA SER A 325 2.13 17.53 12.89
C SER A 325 2.84 17.62 14.22
N GLU A 326 3.37 18.80 14.52
CA GLU A 326 4.13 19.12 15.71
C GLU A 326 3.57 20.34 16.39
N LEU A 327 3.73 20.41 17.74
CA LEU A 327 3.32 21.54 18.54
C LEU A 327 4.40 22.62 18.53
N ASP A 328 4.05 23.84 18.12
CA ASP A 328 4.92 24.99 18.18
C ASP A 328 4.46 25.96 19.29
N TYR A 329 5.18 25.95 20.39
CA TYR A 329 4.94 26.85 21.51
C TYR A 329 5.45 28.27 21.26
N SER A 330 6.38 28.50 20.32
CA SER A 330 6.90 29.83 20.00
C SER A 330 5.85 30.73 19.37
N ARG A 331 4.87 30.13 18.69
CA ARG A 331 3.72 30.79 18.04
C ARG A 331 2.41 30.54 18.80
N SER A 332 2.50 30.34 20.12
CA SER A 332 1.32 30.08 20.94
C SER A 332 0.41 31.32 21.10
N LEU A 333 -0.88 31.08 21.18
CA LEU A 333 -1.90 32.08 21.43
C LEU A 333 -2.43 31.92 22.87
N ARG A 334 -2.68 33.04 23.56
CA ARG A 334 -3.35 33.04 24.88
C ARG A 334 -4.83 33.37 24.71
N VAL A 335 -5.69 32.42 25.10
CA VAL A 335 -7.15 32.58 25.05
C VAL A 335 -7.72 32.29 26.43
N GLY A 336 -8.39 33.25 27.05
CA GLY A 336 -9.01 33.07 28.37
C GLY A 336 -8.06 32.64 29.49
N GLY A 337 -6.77 33.00 29.41
CA GLY A 337 -5.72 32.59 30.36
C GLY A 337 -5.02 31.27 30.00
N TYR A 338 -5.49 30.51 29.03
CA TYR A 338 -4.88 29.28 28.55
C TYR A 338 -3.90 29.58 27.40
N VAL A 339 -2.79 28.82 27.36
CA VAL A 339 -1.80 28.89 26.29
C VAL A 339 -2.10 27.76 25.29
N VAL A 340 -2.48 28.14 24.06
CA VAL A 340 -2.75 27.19 22.98
C VAL A 340 -1.59 27.25 21.99
N PRO A 341 -0.79 26.19 21.82
CA PRO A 341 0.30 26.18 20.85
C PRO A 341 -0.24 26.16 19.42
N ALA A 342 0.55 26.63 18.47
CA ALA A 342 0.27 26.43 17.06
C ALA A 342 0.59 24.99 16.64
N LEU A 343 0.00 24.53 15.55
CA LEU A 343 0.29 23.24 14.92
C LEU A 343 1.05 23.48 13.60
N ASP A 344 2.26 22.95 13.52
CA ASP A 344 3.00 22.86 12.27
C ASP A 344 2.68 21.53 11.61
N THR A 345 2.00 21.59 10.46
CA THR A 345 1.48 20.40 9.79
C THR A 345 2.07 20.24 8.40
N ARG A 346 2.62 19.07 8.11
CA ARG A 346 3.05 18.60 6.79
C ARG A 346 2.10 17.50 6.36
N ARG A 347 1.32 17.75 5.33
CA ARG A 347 0.27 16.85 4.85
C ARG A 347 0.32 16.74 3.34
N VAL A 348 0.17 15.51 2.82
CA VAL A 348 -0.04 15.26 1.41
C VAL A 348 -1.23 14.31 1.24
N SER A 349 -1.97 14.44 0.16
CA SER A 349 -3.04 13.50 -0.22
C SER A 349 -2.98 13.29 -1.72
N THR A 350 -2.71 12.06 -2.14
CA THR A 350 -2.53 11.73 -3.55
C THR A 350 -2.86 10.28 -3.85
N VAL A 351 -2.95 9.95 -5.13
CA VAL A 351 -3.07 8.58 -5.63
C VAL A 351 -1.87 8.29 -6.48
N VAL A 352 -1.17 7.18 -6.20
CA VAL A 352 0.03 6.76 -6.92
C VAL A 352 -0.07 5.28 -7.28
N GLU A 353 0.58 4.90 -8.37
CA GLU A 353 0.73 3.50 -8.79
C GLU A 353 2.21 3.17 -8.86
N LEU A 354 2.63 2.16 -8.08
CA LEU A 354 4.01 1.72 -7.94
C LEU A 354 4.09 0.20 -8.04
N ARG A 355 5.28 -0.31 -8.34
CA ARG A 355 5.58 -1.74 -8.22
C ARG A 355 5.97 -2.08 -6.79
N ASP A 356 5.86 -3.35 -6.46
CA ASP A 356 6.38 -3.91 -5.21
C ASP A 356 7.85 -3.51 -4.99
N GLY A 357 8.17 -2.92 -3.82
CA GLY A 357 9.50 -2.43 -3.46
C GLY A 357 9.96 -1.14 -4.15
N GLN A 358 9.15 -0.55 -5.01
CA GLN A 358 9.51 0.67 -5.73
C GLN A 358 9.24 1.91 -4.88
N SER A 359 10.29 2.69 -4.59
CA SER A 359 10.18 3.96 -3.88
C SER A 359 9.90 5.11 -4.84
N PHE A 360 9.06 6.06 -4.41
CA PHE A 360 8.74 7.26 -5.18
C PHE A 360 8.54 8.47 -4.25
N ALA A 361 9.13 9.61 -4.62
CA ALA A 361 8.91 10.86 -3.92
C ALA A 361 7.56 11.47 -4.35
N VAL A 362 6.58 11.46 -3.45
CA VAL A 362 5.22 11.93 -3.73
C VAL A 362 5.04 13.42 -3.46
N ALA A 363 5.90 14.01 -2.63
CA ALA A 363 5.92 15.44 -2.37
C ALA A 363 7.32 15.91 -2.01
N GLY A 364 7.59 17.17 -2.29
CA GLY A 364 8.82 17.84 -1.92
C GLY A 364 8.61 19.35 -1.82
N LEU A 365 9.37 20.00 -0.97
CA LEU A 365 9.40 21.46 -0.82
C LEU A 365 10.84 21.90 -0.65
N LEU A 366 11.24 22.89 -1.45
CA LEU A 366 12.44 23.67 -1.25
C LEU A 366 12.01 25.12 -1.03
N LYS A 367 12.24 25.64 0.18
CA LYS A 367 11.93 27.02 0.53
C LYS A 367 13.21 27.69 0.95
N ASN A 368 13.53 28.80 0.30
CA ASN A 368 14.65 29.65 0.65
C ASN A 368 14.13 31.06 0.88
N HIS A 369 14.39 31.59 2.06
CA HIS A 369 14.01 32.96 2.44
C HIS A 369 15.24 33.71 2.90
N VAL A 370 15.57 34.78 2.20
CA VAL A 370 16.69 35.67 2.51
C VAL A 370 16.13 37.05 2.82
N ARG A 371 16.57 37.62 3.93
CA ARG A 371 16.23 38.95 4.35
C ARG A 371 17.51 39.69 4.72
N GLU A 372 17.70 40.85 4.11
CA GLU A 372 18.78 41.76 4.40
C GLU A 372 18.22 43.13 4.80
N ASN A 373 18.62 43.61 5.95
CA ASN A 373 18.28 44.95 6.41
C ASN A 373 19.58 45.72 6.67
N ILE A 374 19.68 46.92 6.11
CA ILE A 374 20.80 47.82 6.34
C ILE A 374 20.26 49.17 6.80
N HIS A 375 20.60 49.57 8.02
CA HIS A 375 20.35 50.88 8.56
C HIS A 375 21.66 51.64 8.58
N LYS A 376 21.72 52.77 7.89
CA LYS A 376 22.97 53.55 7.76
C LYS A 376 22.75 55.07 7.87
N PHE A 377 23.76 55.79 8.37
CA PHE A 377 23.81 57.24 8.21
C PHE A 377 24.05 57.61 6.75
N PRO A 378 23.24 58.49 6.18
CA PRO A 378 23.48 58.98 4.83
C PRO A 378 24.92 59.53 4.68
N ILE A 379 25.57 59.27 3.55
CA ILE A 379 26.93 59.64 3.20
C ILE A 379 28.01 58.89 4.02
N LEU A 380 27.94 58.90 5.38
CA LEU A 380 28.97 58.30 6.24
C LEU A 380 28.95 56.78 6.16
N GLY A 381 27.75 56.19 6.09
CA GLY A 381 27.60 54.74 5.98
C GLY A 381 28.00 54.15 4.60
N ASP A 382 28.23 55.03 3.60
CA ASP A 382 28.63 54.60 2.25
C ASP A 382 30.16 54.66 2.03
N ILE A 383 30.92 55.20 3.00
CA ILE A 383 32.38 55.28 2.91
C ILE A 383 32.98 53.87 2.94
N PRO A 384 33.81 53.47 1.97
CA PRO A 384 34.50 52.20 2.00
C PRO A 384 35.29 52.02 3.30
N VAL A 385 35.16 50.82 3.92
CA VAL A 385 35.77 50.38 5.18
C VAL A 385 35.23 51.16 6.40
N LEU A 386 35.30 52.48 6.43
CA LEU A 386 34.84 53.31 7.55
C LEU A 386 33.32 53.32 7.71
N GLY A 387 32.57 53.11 6.64
CA GLY A 387 31.11 53.07 6.67
C GLY A 387 30.56 51.99 7.56
N ALA A 388 31.30 50.93 7.84
CA ALA A 388 30.90 49.86 8.78
C ALA A 388 30.67 50.40 10.22
N LEU A 389 31.31 51.47 10.62
CA LEU A 389 31.11 52.15 11.91
C LEU A 389 29.81 52.98 11.97
N PHE A 390 29.20 53.26 10.83
CA PHE A 390 28.04 54.15 10.68
C PHE A 390 26.84 53.40 10.04
N ARG A 391 26.84 52.08 10.15
CA ARG A 391 25.73 51.23 9.67
C ARG A 391 25.50 50.05 10.58
N SER A 392 24.26 49.63 10.65
CA SER A 392 23.86 48.33 11.18
C SER A 392 23.37 47.44 10.04
N SER A 393 23.91 46.26 9.94
CA SER A 393 23.57 45.28 8.91
C SER A 393 23.06 44.02 9.57
N GLU A 394 21.88 43.55 9.15
CA GLU A 394 21.27 42.34 9.59
C GLU A 394 21.00 41.46 8.38
N PHE A 395 21.51 40.22 8.42
CA PHE A 395 21.30 39.20 7.41
C PHE A 395 20.62 37.98 8.06
N GLN A 396 19.50 37.54 7.50
CA GLN A 396 18.78 36.33 7.91
C GLN A 396 18.54 35.47 6.69
N LYS A 397 18.88 34.18 6.78
CA LYS A 397 18.61 33.18 5.76
C LYS A 397 17.96 31.96 6.41
N SER A 398 16.81 31.59 5.89
CA SER A 398 16.11 30.36 6.28
C SER A 398 15.92 29.47 5.06
N GLU A 399 16.45 28.26 5.11
CA GLU A 399 16.28 27.24 4.10
C GLU A 399 15.53 26.07 4.71
N THR A 400 14.50 25.58 4.01
CA THR A 400 13.76 24.40 4.41
C THR A 400 13.64 23.45 3.21
N GLU A 401 14.07 22.23 3.40
CA GLU A 401 13.95 21.15 2.45
C GLU A 401 13.05 20.06 3.05
N LEU A 402 11.98 19.69 2.35
CA LEU A 402 11.06 18.61 2.73
C LEU A 402 10.98 17.63 1.59
N VAL A 403 11.02 16.33 1.91
CA VAL A 403 10.73 15.25 0.98
C VAL A 403 9.84 14.20 1.66
N ILE A 404 8.85 13.71 0.92
CA ILE A 404 7.98 12.61 1.34
C ILE A 404 8.11 11.50 0.31
N ILE A 405 8.63 10.35 0.75
CA ILE A 405 8.87 9.16 -0.07
C ILE A 405 7.93 8.06 0.41
N VAL A 406 7.41 7.28 -0.53
CA VAL A 406 6.57 6.14 -0.24
C VAL A 406 7.09 4.90 -0.94
N THR A 407 6.99 3.75 -0.27
CA THR A 407 7.43 2.44 -0.79
C THR A 407 6.39 1.39 -0.37
N PRO A 408 5.65 0.81 -1.32
CA PRO A 408 4.74 -0.29 -1.04
C PRO A 408 5.47 -1.64 -1.11
N HIS A 409 5.07 -2.58 -0.26
CA HIS A 409 5.51 -3.97 -0.27
C HIS A 409 4.33 -4.92 -0.20
N LEU A 410 4.35 -5.96 -1.05
CA LEU A 410 3.43 -7.08 -0.92
C LEU A 410 3.91 -7.99 0.19
N VAL A 411 3.10 -8.15 1.23
CA VAL A 411 3.46 -8.94 2.41
C VAL A 411 2.49 -10.10 2.60
N LYS A 412 3.03 -11.19 3.16
CA LYS A 412 2.24 -12.32 3.63
C LYS A 412 2.24 -12.32 5.15
N PRO A 413 1.19 -12.79 5.80
CA PRO A 413 1.21 -13.02 7.23
C PRO A 413 2.40 -13.93 7.57
N LEU A 414 3.13 -13.60 8.62
CA LEU A 414 4.17 -14.46 9.16
C LEU A 414 3.49 -15.56 9.95
N ASP A 415 3.91 -16.81 9.75
CA ASP A 415 3.58 -17.90 10.67
C ASP A 415 4.25 -17.62 12.02
N MET A 416 3.59 -17.98 13.10
CA MET A 416 3.90 -17.59 14.47
C MET A 416 5.29 -18.07 14.95
N GLU A 417 6.35 -17.40 14.55
CA GLU A 417 7.56 -17.33 15.35
C GLU A 417 7.48 -16.06 16.21
N LYS A 418 7.91 -16.17 17.48
CA LYS A 418 7.96 -15.05 18.42
C LYS A 418 8.77 -13.90 17.79
N GLN A 419 8.09 -12.86 17.39
CA GLN A 419 8.76 -11.66 16.88
C GLN A 419 9.36 -10.92 18.08
N PRO A 420 10.65 -10.54 18.06
CA PRO A 420 11.26 -9.79 19.13
C PRO A 420 10.56 -8.41 19.25
N LEU A 421 10.09 -8.11 20.44
CA LEU A 421 9.50 -6.81 20.74
C LEU A 421 10.61 -5.83 21.18
N PRO A 422 10.46 -4.53 20.95
CA PRO A 422 11.40 -3.52 21.45
C PRO A 422 11.57 -3.54 22.98
N THR A 423 10.58 -4.07 23.70
CA THR A 423 10.55 -4.20 25.14
C THR A 423 11.24 -5.47 25.65
N ASP A 424 11.50 -6.45 24.79
CA ASP A 424 12.10 -7.74 25.21
C ASP A 424 13.55 -7.60 25.64
N SER A 425 14.24 -6.55 25.18
CA SER A 425 15.61 -6.21 25.57
C SER A 425 15.70 -5.36 26.84
N PHE A 426 14.56 -4.83 27.32
CA PHE A 426 14.55 -4.00 28.50
C PHE A 426 14.62 -4.88 29.74
N ILE A 427 15.64 -4.66 30.59
CA ILE A 427 15.80 -5.29 31.88
C ILE A 427 15.51 -4.22 32.93
N GLU A 428 14.54 -4.51 33.80
CA GLU A 428 14.21 -3.62 34.89
C GLU A 428 15.36 -3.60 35.93
N PRO A 429 15.91 -2.41 36.28
CA PRO A 429 16.99 -2.32 37.25
C PRO A 429 16.51 -2.74 38.63
N ASP A 430 17.35 -3.41 39.40
CA ASP A 430 17.03 -3.73 40.77
C ASP A 430 17.02 -2.47 41.68
N GLY A 431 16.54 -2.60 42.92
CA GLY A 431 16.45 -1.46 43.84
C GLY A 431 17.81 -0.82 44.17
N PHE A 432 18.91 -1.57 44.09
CA PHE A 432 20.25 -1.06 44.32
C PHE A 432 20.76 -0.33 43.08
N GLU A 433 20.59 -0.91 41.91
CA GLU A 433 20.98 -0.31 40.64
C GLU A 433 20.25 1.02 40.41
N PHE A 434 18.93 1.06 40.69
CA PHE A 434 18.13 2.27 40.52
C PHE A 434 18.48 3.35 41.59
N LEU A 435 18.47 3.01 42.90
CA LEU A 435 18.62 3.99 43.96
C LEU A 435 20.06 4.40 44.24
N MET A 436 21.02 3.49 44.12
CA MET A 436 22.44 3.74 44.46
C MET A 436 23.28 4.07 43.22
N LEU A 437 23.06 3.44 42.10
CA LEU A 437 23.81 3.69 40.86
C LEU A 437 23.11 4.63 39.89
N GLY A 438 21.81 4.92 40.11
CA GLY A 438 21.03 5.74 39.19
C GLY A 438 20.84 5.13 37.81
N ALA A 439 20.94 3.79 37.72
CA ALA A 439 20.76 3.09 36.47
C ALA A 439 19.28 3.10 36.06
N LEU A 440 19.00 3.43 34.80
CA LEU A 440 17.66 3.38 34.21
C LEU A 440 17.36 2.03 33.57
N GLU A 441 18.37 1.18 33.38
CA GLU A 441 18.31 -0.13 32.75
C GLU A 441 19.20 -1.08 33.52
N GLY A 442 18.69 -2.26 33.85
CA GLY A 442 19.41 -3.30 34.57
C GLY A 442 20.48 -3.96 33.70
N GLN A 443 21.54 -4.50 34.30
CA GLN A 443 22.56 -5.23 33.58
C GLN A 443 22.15 -6.71 33.42
N VAL A 444 22.39 -7.28 32.26
CA VAL A 444 22.30 -8.74 32.09
C VAL A 444 23.26 -9.41 33.07
N PRO A 445 22.77 -10.29 33.96
CA PRO A 445 23.70 -11.04 34.84
C PRO A 445 24.72 -11.77 33.98
N SER A 446 26.03 -11.58 34.25
CA SER A 446 27.06 -12.35 33.55
C SER A 446 26.88 -13.83 33.92
N GLU A 447 27.13 -14.74 32.95
CA GLU A 447 26.99 -16.21 33.11
C GLU A 447 27.70 -16.77 34.38
N GLU A 448 28.66 -16.04 34.95
CA GLU A 448 29.30 -16.36 36.24
C GLU A 448 28.41 -16.15 37.46
N GLN A 449 27.38 -15.29 37.40
CA GLN A 449 26.44 -15.06 38.51
C GLN A 449 25.25 -16.01 38.52
N GLU A 450 24.89 -16.62 37.39
CA GLU A 450 23.87 -17.67 37.33
C GLU A 450 24.30 -18.98 38.04
N ALA A 451 25.59 -19.21 38.19
CA ALA A 451 26.13 -20.40 38.88
C ALA A 451 26.00 -20.31 40.41
N GLU A 452 25.84 -19.13 41.00
CA GLU A 452 25.68 -18.93 42.46
C GLU A 452 24.23 -18.85 42.93
N LEU A 453 23.26 -18.61 42.04
CA LEU A 453 21.83 -18.57 42.33
C LEU A 453 21.14 -19.91 42.00
N GLN A 454 21.52 -20.98 42.73
CA GLN A 454 20.66 -22.17 42.79
C GLN A 454 19.37 -21.80 43.58
N PRO A 455 18.18 -22.01 43.02
CA PRO A 455 16.95 -21.68 43.71
C PRO A 455 16.74 -22.65 44.84
N THR A 456 16.96 -22.20 46.09
CA THR A 456 16.22 -22.75 47.21
C THR A 456 14.77 -22.44 46.97
N GLY A 457 13.98 -23.51 46.71
CA GLY A 457 12.59 -23.43 46.32
C GLY A 457 11.74 -22.53 47.19
N GLN A 458 11.32 -21.44 46.63
CA GLN A 458 10.09 -20.79 46.93
C GLN A 458 9.48 -20.30 45.62
N GLN A 459 8.49 -21.04 45.14
CA GLN A 459 7.60 -20.61 44.08
C GLN A 459 7.00 -19.26 44.47
N SER A 460 7.43 -18.18 43.86
CA SER A 460 6.72 -16.91 43.88
C SER A 460 5.50 -17.05 42.97
N GLY A 461 4.31 -16.94 43.57
CA GLY A 461 3.04 -17.27 42.98
C GLY A 461 2.54 -16.27 41.93
N PHE A 462 3.13 -16.29 40.78
CA PHE A 462 2.57 -15.71 39.55
C PHE A 462 2.48 -16.72 38.40
N ASP A 463 2.78 -18.00 38.69
CA ASP A 463 2.54 -19.07 37.72
C ASP A 463 1.06 -19.44 37.70
N GLY A 464 0.38 -19.04 36.65
CA GLY A 464 -0.53 -19.95 36.02
C GLY A 464 -2.02 -19.78 36.26
N ASP A 465 -2.57 -18.82 36.98
CA ASP A 465 -4.02 -18.70 37.06
C ASP A 465 -4.69 -17.59 36.21
N PHE A 466 -3.95 -17.00 35.31
CA PHE A 466 -4.47 -16.01 34.33
C PHE A 466 -4.40 -16.44 32.86
N GLY A 467 -4.65 -17.72 32.59
CA GLY A 467 -5.07 -18.18 31.28
C GLY A 467 -4.05 -18.08 30.13
N TYR A 468 -2.75 -17.91 30.39
CA TYR A 468 -1.71 -18.06 29.39
C TYR A 468 -1.07 -19.45 29.50
N ILE A 469 -1.38 -20.33 28.57
CA ILE A 469 -0.64 -21.56 28.34
C ILE A 469 0.55 -21.20 27.46
N ILE A 470 1.76 -21.25 28.03
CA ILE A 470 3.01 -21.26 27.26
C ILE A 470 3.23 -22.71 26.85
N PRO A 471 3.21 -23.08 25.56
CA PRO A 471 3.60 -24.41 25.14
C PRO A 471 5.10 -24.56 25.31
N GLU A 472 5.51 -25.74 25.87
CA GLU A 472 6.89 -26.20 25.96
C GLU A 472 7.60 -26.30 24.61
#